data_bed8b40aa37ab8a8f57d3e9f8c9df72f
#
_entry.id   bed8b40aa37ab8a8f57d3e9f8c9df72f
#
_cell.length_a   1.000
_cell.length_b   1.000
_cell.length_c   1.000
_cell.angle_alpha   90.00
_cell.angle_beta   90.00
_cell.angle_gamma   90.00
#
_symmetry.space_group_name_H-M   'P 1'
#
loop_
_entity.id
_entity.type
_entity.pdbx_description
1 polymer ?
#
loop_
_entity_poly.entity_id
_entity_poly.type
_entity_poly.pdbx_seq_one_letter_code
_entity_poly.pdbx_strand_id
1 'polypeptide(L)'
;MEVRLGLPIANDWNTENTQGILQRVNTVGATYPDGSQADYYTLLYCGTEAGLPTIIIEHAFLSNENDYRNFLCTNDKLDALAKADAEGIIESIR
;
A
#
# COMPACT_ATOMS: atom_id res chain seq x y z
N MET A 1 1.57 6.00 -6.28
CA MET A 1 0.17 5.95 -6.79
C MET A 1 -0.57 7.20 -6.38
N GLU A 2 -1.31 7.78 -7.28
CA GLU A 2 -2.10 8.96 -6.99
C GLU A 2 -3.42 8.59 -6.30
N VAL A 3 -3.83 9.37 -5.30
CA VAL A 3 -5.12 9.17 -4.64
C VAL A 3 -6.20 9.86 -5.47
N ARG A 4 -7.07 9.08 -6.10
CA ARG A 4 -8.08 9.59 -7.03
C ARG A 4 -9.46 9.78 -6.41
N LEU A 5 -9.71 9.22 -5.23
CA LEU A 5 -11.02 9.26 -4.57
C LEU A 5 -11.07 10.24 -3.41
N GLY A 6 -10.04 11.08 -3.24
CA GLY A 6 -10.02 12.07 -2.18
C GLY A 6 -9.69 11.51 -0.81
N LEU A 7 -9.23 10.27 -0.71
CA LEU A 7 -8.76 9.71 0.56
C LEU A 7 -7.51 10.45 1.02
N PRO A 8 -7.40 10.77 2.31
CA PRO A 8 -6.18 11.34 2.84
C PRO A 8 -5.01 10.37 2.66
N ILE A 9 -3.86 10.90 2.34
CA ILE A 9 -2.65 10.11 2.21
C ILE A 9 -2.08 9.86 3.61
N ALA A 10 -1.84 8.59 3.94
CA ALA A 10 -1.22 8.23 5.21
C ALA A 10 0.27 8.59 5.19
N ASN A 11 0.73 9.22 6.25
CA ASN A 11 2.16 9.46 6.43
C ASN A 11 2.54 9.51 7.90
N ASP A 12 1.87 8.71 8.69
CA ASP A 12 1.91 8.79 10.14
C ASP A 12 2.95 7.90 10.82
N TRP A 13 3.40 6.88 10.15
CA TRP A 13 4.24 5.86 10.81
C TRP A 13 5.68 6.28 10.99
N ASN A 14 6.12 7.13 10.17
CA ASN A 14 7.49 7.51 10.13
C ASN A 14 7.63 8.96 9.91
N THR A 15 7.27 9.77 10.61
CA THR A 15 7.63 11.16 10.66
C THR A 15 8.16 11.79 9.38
N GLU A 16 8.51 11.01 8.39
CA GLU A 16 8.97 11.50 7.10
C GLU A 16 7.83 11.61 6.12
N ASN A 17 7.80 12.68 5.37
CA ASN A 17 6.77 12.88 4.36
C ASN A 17 7.04 11.98 3.16
N THR A 18 6.41 10.82 3.13
CA THR A 18 6.56 9.84 2.07
C THR A 18 5.46 9.91 1.03
N GLN A 19 4.53 10.84 1.17
CA GLN A 19 3.35 10.95 0.30
C GLN A 19 2.54 9.66 0.23
N GLY A 20 2.41 8.99 1.37
CA GLY A 20 1.63 7.76 1.46
C GLY A 20 2.37 6.49 1.07
N ILE A 21 3.66 6.59 0.74
CA ILE A 21 4.49 5.43 0.45
C ILE A 21 5.31 5.13 1.68
N LEU A 22 5.04 4.00 2.33
CA LEU A 22 5.69 3.62 3.57
C LEU A 22 6.53 2.38 3.38
N GLN A 23 7.72 2.38 3.98
CA GLN A 23 8.57 1.20 4.07
C GLN A 23 8.45 0.61 5.47
N ARG A 24 8.44 -0.71 5.54
CA ARG A 24 8.52 -1.40 6.81
C ARG A 24 9.48 -2.57 6.69
N VAL A 25 10.59 -2.49 7.41
CA VAL A 25 11.59 -3.55 7.42
C VAL A 25 11.38 -4.45 8.63
N ASN A 26 11.92 -5.67 8.53
CA ASN A 26 11.83 -6.62 9.63
C ASN A 26 12.57 -6.12 10.89
N THR A 27 12.20 -6.68 12.03
CA THR A 27 12.76 -6.30 13.33
C THR A 27 13.72 -7.33 13.89
N VAL A 28 14.05 -8.37 13.11
CA VAL A 28 14.87 -9.50 13.57
C VAL A 28 16.25 -9.55 12.90
N GLY A 29 16.61 -8.55 12.15
CA GLY A 29 17.91 -8.49 11.47
C GLY A 29 18.01 -9.32 10.19
N ALA A 30 16.90 -9.79 9.64
CA ALA A 30 16.90 -10.54 8.39
C ALA A 30 17.30 -9.65 7.22
N THR A 31 18.05 -10.22 6.27
CA THR A 31 18.49 -9.52 5.06
C THR A 31 18.18 -10.33 3.83
N TYR A 32 18.11 -9.62 2.68
CA TYR A 32 18.13 -10.28 1.39
C TYR A 32 19.56 -10.75 1.05
N PRO A 33 19.71 -11.61 0.04
CA PRO A 33 21.06 -12.09 -0.36
C PRO A 33 22.06 -10.98 -0.67
N ASP A 34 21.59 -9.81 -1.10
CA ASP A 34 22.47 -8.67 -1.41
C ASP A 34 22.87 -7.86 -0.17
N GLY A 35 22.42 -8.26 1.02
CA GLY A 35 22.74 -7.60 2.28
C GLY A 35 21.76 -6.49 2.68
N SER A 36 20.81 -6.10 1.85
CA SER A 36 19.81 -5.11 2.20
C SER A 36 18.81 -5.68 3.21
N GLN A 37 18.19 -4.81 4.01
CA GLN A 37 17.22 -5.23 4.99
C GLN A 37 15.99 -5.85 4.33
N ALA A 38 15.56 -7.01 4.83
CA ALA A 38 14.36 -7.67 4.33
C ALA A 38 13.11 -6.95 4.81
N ASP A 39 12.06 -7.01 3.99
CA ASP A 39 10.77 -6.43 4.32
C ASP A 39 10.12 -7.15 5.50
N TYR A 40 9.30 -6.41 6.24
CA TYR A 40 8.56 -6.96 7.37
C TYR A 40 7.49 -7.96 6.92
N TYR A 41 6.74 -7.62 5.86
CA TYR A 41 5.63 -8.44 5.39
C TYR A 41 6.12 -9.58 4.52
N THR A 42 5.67 -10.79 4.81
CA THR A 42 6.03 -12.00 4.05
C THR A 42 5.68 -11.87 2.57
N LEU A 43 4.54 -11.26 2.25
CA LEU A 43 4.14 -11.05 0.86
C LEU A 43 5.19 -10.26 0.09
N LEU A 44 5.68 -9.17 0.67
CA LEU A 44 6.71 -8.34 0.04
C LEU A 44 8.04 -9.06 -0.04
N TYR A 45 8.40 -9.79 1.02
CA TYR A 45 9.63 -10.59 1.03
C TYR A 45 9.61 -11.63 -0.09
N CYS A 46 8.54 -12.39 -0.20
CA CYS A 46 8.42 -13.44 -1.22
C CYS A 46 8.38 -12.86 -2.64
N GLY A 47 7.69 -11.75 -2.84
CA GLY A 47 7.66 -11.07 -4.12
C GLY A 47 9.04 -10.60 -4.55
N THR A 48 9.79 -9.99 -3.63
CA THR A 48 11.15 -9.52 -3.90
C THR A 48 12.08 -10.69 -4.22
N GLU A 49 12.02 -11.78 -3.47
CA GLU A 49 12.81 -12.98 -3.73
C GLU A 49 12.50 -13.60 -5.10
N ALA A 50 11.25 -13.47 -5.55
CA ALA A 50 10.84 -13.96 -6.86
C ALA A 50 11.19 -12.99 -8.00
N GLY A 51 11.79 -11.84 -7.70
CA GLY A 51 12.12 -10.84 -8.70
C GLY A 51 10.92 -10.04 -9.19
N LEU A 52 9.85 -10.00 -8.41
CA LEU A 52 8.62 -9.30 -8.79
C LEU A 52 8.45 -8.00 -7.98
N PRO A 53 8.20 -6.87 -8.64
CA PRO A 53 7.80 -5.66 -7.93
C PRO A 53 6.51 -5.92 -7.16
N THR A 54 6.52 -5.68 -5.85
CA THR A 54 5.40 -6.04 -4.98
C THR A 54 5.08 -4.89 -4.05
N ILE A 55 3.80 -4.58 -3.92
CA ILE A 55 3.29 -3.56 -3.00
C ILE A 55 2.05 -4.09 -2.27
N ILE A 56 1.78 -3.51 -1.12
CA ILE A 56 0.51 -3.67 -0.42
C ILE A 56 -0.18 -2.32 -0.45
N ILE A 57 -1.42 -2.29 -0.93
CA ILE A 57 -2.22 -1.07 -0.94
C ILE A 57 -3.16 -1.10 0.25
N GLU A 58 -3.00 -0.16 1.16
CA GLU A 58 -3.91 0.02 2.28
C GLU A 58 -4.84 1.19 1.98
N HIS A 59 -6.10 0.89 1.69
CA HIS A 59 -7.05 1.87 1.20
C HIS A 59 -7.64 2.74 2.30
N ALA A 60 -8.10 2.10 3.39
CA ALA A 60 -8.88 2.74 4.42
C ALA A 60 -9.02 1.80 5.60
N PHE A 61 -9.48 2.33 6.73
CA PHE A 61 -9.70 1.52 7.93
C PHE A 61 -11.18 1.24 8.14
N LEU A 62 -11.53 -0.04 8.26
CA LEU A 62 -12.90 -0.45 8.59
C LEU A 62 -13.36 0.13 9.93
N SER A 63 -12.44 0.34 10.84
CA SER A 63 -12.74 0.88 12.17
C SER A 63 -12.95 2.40 12.16
N ASN A 64 -12.65 3.07 11.07
CA ASN A 64 -12.93 4.50 10.91
C ASN A 64 -14.30 4.67 10.26
N GLU A 65 -15.24 5.29 10.98
CA GLU A 65 -16.60 5.43 10.50
C GLU A 65 -16.72 6.23 9.20
N ASN A 66 -15.94 7.29 9.06
CA ASN A 66 -15.94 8.10 7.85
C ASN A 66 -15.39 7.31 6.65
N ASP A 67 -14.31 6.57 6.85
CA ASP A 67 -13.74 5.71 5.80
C ASP A 67 -14.73 4.65 5.36
N TYR A 68 -15.39 3.99 6.33
CA TYR A 68 -16.36 2.96 6.04
C TYR A 68 -17.55 3.51 5.25
N ARG A 69 -18.13 4.60 5.70
CA ARG A 69 -19.31 5.19 5.07
C ARG A 69 -19.01 5.74 3.66
N ASN A 70 -17.85 6.35 3.50
CA ASN A 70 -17.53 7.04 2.26
C ASN A 70 -16.95 6.11 1.19
N PHE A 71 -16.27 5.03 1.58
CA PHE A 71 -15.46 4.26 0.63
C PHE A 71 -15.66 2.75 0.68
N LEU A 72 -16.24 2.19 1.73
CA LEU A 72 -16.21 0.74 1.94
C LEU A 72 -17.58 0.08 2.03
N CYS A 73 -18.64 0.81 2.32
CA CYS A 73 -19.89 0.19 2.79
C CYS A 73 -20.81 -0.33 1.69
N THR A 74 -20.50 -0.13 0.42
CA THR A 74 -21.31 -0.65 -0.70
C THR A 74 -20.41 -1.24 -1.77
N ASN A 75 -21.00 -2.12 -2.60
CA ASN A 75 -20.26 -2.68 -3.73
C ASN A 75 -19.84 -1.60 -4.72
N ASP A 76 -20.65 -0.60 -4.96
CA ASP A 76 -20.30 0.50 -5.86
C ASP A 76 -19.05 1.25 -5.36
N LYS A 77 -18.96 1.46 -4.06
CA LYS A 77 -17.78 2.11 -3.46
C LYS A 77 -16.55 1.25 -3.55
N LEU A 78 -16.68 -0.04 -3.31
CA LEU A 78 -15.56 -0.98 -3.47
C LEU A 78 -15.12 -1.06 -4.93
N ASP A 79 -16.04 -1.06 -5.87
CA ASP A 79 -15.72 -1.04 -7.30
C ASP A 79 -14.96 0.24 -7.67
N ALA A 80 -15.33 1.37 -7.09
CA ALA A 80 -14.62 2.63 -7.32
C ALA A 80 -13.17 2.58 -6.82
N LEU A 81 -12.93 1.96 -5.65
CA LEU A 81 -11.58 1.74 -5.15
C LEU A 81 -10.78 0.83 -6.08
N ALA A 82 -11.37 -0.28 -6.50
CA ALA A 82 -10.72 -1.22 -7.41
C ALA A 82 -10.36 -0.57 -8.74
N LYS A 83 -11.23 0.25 -9.27
CA LYS A 83 -10.98 1.00 -10.51
C LYS A 83 -9.84 1.98 -10.33
N ALA A 84 -9.81 2.72 -9.23
CA ALA A 84 -8.73 3.65 -8.94
C ALA A 84 -7.38 2.93 -8.84
N ASP A 85 -7.34 1.76 -8.20
CA ASP A 85 -6.14 0.94 -8.11
C ASP A 85 -5.66 0.52 -9.50
N ALA A 86 -6.57 0.00 -10.32
CA ALA A 86 -6.23 -0.44 -11.68
C ALA A 86 -5.69 0.70 -12.52
N GLU A 87 -6.32 1.87 -12.46
CA GLU A 87 -5.87 3.06 -13.19
C GLU A 87 -4.48 3.51 -12.73
N GLY A 88 -4.24 3.50 -11.41
CA GLY A 88 -2.95 3.86 -10.85
C GLY A 88 -1.84 2.90 -11.27
N ILE A 89 -2.11 1.60 -11.26
CA ILE A 89 -1.15 0.58 -11.68
C ILE A 89 -0.82 0.75 -13.18
N ILE A 90 -1.84 0.89 -14.01
CA ILE A 90 -1.64 1.06 -15.45
C ILE A 90 -0.81 2.32 -15.72
N GLU A 91 -1.10 3.40 -15.04
CA GLU A 91 -0.35 4.65 -15.19
C GLU A 91 1.11 4.49 -14.79
N SER A 92 1.38 3.68 -13.75
CA SER A 92 2.75 3.50 -13.23
C SER A 92 3.65 2.68 -14.15
N ILE A 93 3.07 1.86 -15.04
CA ILE A 93 3.85 0.96 -15.93
C ILE A 93 3.87 1.44 -17.39
N ARG A 94 3.33 2.60 -17.66
CA ARG A 94 3.39 3.18 -19.00
C ARG A 94 4.78 3.68 -19.35
#